data_862e3ebe43d2fcf1246c161375e7de29
#
_entry.id   862e3ebe43d2fcf1246c161375e7de29
#
_cell.length_a   1.000
_cell.length_b   1.000
_cell.length_c   1.000
_cell.angle_alpha   90.00
_cell.angle_beta   90.00
_cell.angle_gamma   90.00
#
_symmetry.space_group_name_H-M   'P 1'
#
loop_
_entity.id
_entity.type
_entity.pdbx_description
1 polymer ?
#
loop_
_entity_poly.entity_id
_entity_poly.type
_entity_poly.pdbx_seq_one_letter_code
_entity_poly.pdbx_strand_id
1 'polypeptide(L)'
;MDPSIKSKLKLSLGAKEKETSQEEKQEYNMGMLSPECIELLTYRIQQEQYSSKIYEQFSLWLDDQGLVNLAALYDKYAQEELVHAGWAKEYLLSYNLKPRLRVINEVDSTIFYSSIQDILDLTLQHEIEVSNQCNALATHALSENNHLLYTLASRYCKEQVEELKKSYDLLSQYKRAKDDLMFDFYIGELQG
;
A
#
# COMPACT_ATOMS: atom_id res chain seq x y z
N MET A 1 -22.82 -11.66 13.72
CA MET A 1 -21.84 -11.54 14.81
C MET A 1 -22.52 -10.94 16.03
N ASP A 2 -22.44 -11.62 17.17
CA ASP A 2 -23.11 -11.24 18.41
C ASP A 2 -22.60 -9.87 18.91
N PRO A 3 -23.49 -8.90 19.19
CA PRO A 3 -23.13 -7.59 19.73
C PRO A 3 -22.31 -7.63 21.03
N SER A 4 -22.41 -8.73 21.81
CA SER A 4 -21.67 -8.94 23.05
C SER A 4 -20.16 -9.13 22.81
N ILE A 5 -19.75 -9.65 21.66
CA ILE A 5 -18.35 -9.87 21.30
C ILE A 5 -17.68 -8.55 20.95
N LYS A 6 -18.40 -7.63 20.26
CA LYS A 6 -17.88 -6.30 19.93
C LYS A 6 -17.65 -5.43 21.18
N SER A 7 -18.49 -5.59 22.22
CA SER A 7 -18.32 -4.84 23.46
C SER A 7 -17.13 -5.34 24.29
N LYS A 8 -16.88 -6.66 24.29
CA LYS A 8 -15.73 -7.26 25.00
C LYS A 8 -14.39 -6.92 24.33
N LEU A 9 -14.33 -6.85 22.99
CA LEU A 9 -13.13 -6.40 22.30
C LEU A 9 -12.84 -4.90 22.57
N LYS A 10 -13.84 -4.05 22.66
CA LYS A 10 -13.68 -2.64 23.05
C LYS A 10 -13.16 -2.46 24.47
N LEU A 11 -13.54 -3.35 25.39
CA LEU A 11 -13.12 -3.31 26.79
C LEU A 11 -11.68 -3.82 27.00
N SER A 12 -11.18 -4.71 26.16
CA SER A 12 -9.80 -5.21 26.23
C SER A 12 -8.78 -4.26 25.57
N LEU A 13 -9.23 -3.36 24.68
CA LEU A 13 -8.43 -2.30 24.05
C LEU A 13 -8.46 -0.98 24.84
N GLY A 14 -9.25 -0.90 25.90
CA GLY A 14 -9.33 0.23 26.82
C GLY A 14 -8.20 0.27 27.86
N ALA A 15 -6.95 0.03 27.45
CA ALA A 15 -5.80 0.41 28.25
C ALA A 15 -5.67 1.94 28.15
N LYS A 16 -6.08 2.60 29.25
CA LYS A 16 -5.78 3.98 29.64
C LYS A 16 -4.96 4.76 28.63
N GLU A 17 -5.62 5.58 27.83
CA GLU A 17 -4.99 6.76 27.28
C GLU A 17 -4.52 7.60 28.48
N LYS A 18 -3.26 7.46 28.85
CA LYS A 18 -2.59 8.53 29.55
C LYS A 18 -2.57 9.68 28.56
N GLU A 19 -3.29 10.75 28.85
CA GLU A 19 -3.03 12.06 28.28
C GLU A 19 -1.57 12.38 28.58
N THR A 20 -0.68 12.05 27.66
CA THR A 20 0.64 12.63 27.60
C THR A 20 0.42 14.10 27.29
N SER A 21 0.87 14.99 28.18
CA SER A 21 0.77 16.43 27.99
C SER A 21 1.34 16.82 26.62
N GLN A 22 0.84 17.88 26.02
CA GLN A 22 1.35 18.38 24.73
C GLN A 22 2.86 18.64 24.76
N GLU A 23 3.42 18.93 25.93
CA GLU A 23 4.86 19.12 26.17
C GLU A 23 5.67 17.82 25.99
N GLU A 24 5.19 16.65 26.46
CA GLU A 24 5.88 15.38 26.22
C GLU A 24 5.88 14.95 24.75
N LYS A 25 4.88 15.39 23.95
CA LYS A 25 4.84 15.14 22.51
C LYS A 25 5.87 15.97 21.72
N GLN A 26 6.29 17.08 22.25
CA GLN A 26 7.23 18.01 21.61
C GLN A 26 8.69 17.58 21.84
N GLU A 27 8.98 16.86 22.91
CA GLU A 27 10.35 16.47 23.30
C GLU A 27 10.97 15.39 22.38
N TYR A 28 10.15 14.62 21.64
CA TYR A 28 10.60 13.56 20.74
C TYR A 28 10.61 13.92 19.26
N ASN A 29 9.92 14.97 18.87
CA ASN A 29 9.97 15.50 17.52
C ASN A 29 11.03 16.58 17.48
N MET A 30 12.16 16.33 16.81
CA MET A 30 13.23 17.32 16.63
C MET A 30 12.78 18.59 15.88
N GLY A 31 11.47 18.86 15.81
CA GLY A 31 10.87 20.03 15.22
C GLY A 31 10.92 20.09 13.69
N MET A 32 11.35 19.00 13.06
CA MET A 32 11.60 18.94 11.61
C MET A 32 10.41 18.38 10.80
N LEU A 33 9.42 17.78 11.45
CA LEU A 33 8.20 17.27 10.82
C LEU A 33 6.97 17.88 11.48
N SER A 34 6.08 18.45 10.68
CA SER A 34 4.77 18.91 11.15
C SER A 34 3.88 17.72 11.54
N PRO A 35 2.86 17.92 12.38
CA PRO A 35 1.86 16.90 12.67
C PRO A 35 1.19 16.36 11.40
N GLU A 36 0.96 17.21 10.42
CA GLU A 36 0.39 16.86 9.12
C GLU A 36 1.31 15.94 8.32
N CYS A 37 2.61 16.20 8.30
CA CYS A 37 3.60 15.33 7.67
C CYS A 37 3.64 13.95 8.32
N ILE A 38 3.59 13.87 9.65
CA ILE A 38 3.55 12.60 10.40
C ILE A 38 2.27 11.83 10.06
N GLU A 39 1.14 12.52 9.96
CA GLU A 39 -0.13 11.92 9.61
C GLU A 39 -0.14 11.37 8.17
N LEU A 40 0.38 12.13 7.21
CA LEU A 40 0.51 11.69 5.81
C LEU A 40 1.43 10.48 5.66
N LEU A 41 2.54 10.44 6.39
CA LEU A 41 3.44 9.29 6.41
C LEU A 41 2.78 8.06 7.06
N THR A 42 2.03 8.27 8.15
CA THR A 42 1.24 7.21 8.79
C THR A 42 0.18 6.66 7.84
N TYR A 43 -0.49 7.53 7.10
CA TYR A 43 -1.45 7.16 6.07
C TYR A 43 -0.75 6.40 4.93
N ARG A 44 0.44 6.85 4.48
CA ARG A 44 1.19 6.16 3.42
C ARG A 44 1.55 4.73 3.85
N ILE A 45 2.02 4.52 5.08
CA ILE A 45 2.27 3.18 5.61
C ILE A 45 1.01 2.30 5.53
N GLN A 46 -0.13 2.84 5.93
CA GLN A 46 -1.41 2.12 5.89
C GLN A 46 -1.81 1.75 4.46
N GLN A 47 -1.62 2.67 3.51
CA GLN A 47 -1.97 2.44 2.11
C GLN A 47 -1.11 1.36 1.48
N GLU A 48 0.22 1.37 1.68
CA GLU A 48 1.10 0.30 1.18
C GLU A 48 0.73 -1.07 1.77
N GLN A 49 0.41 -1.12 3.06
CA GLN A 49 -0.06 -2.35 3.69
C GLN A 49 -1.42 -2.82 3.14
N TYR A 50 -2.28 -1.88 2.75
CA TYR A 50 -3.56 -2.19 2.10
C TYR A 50 -3.36 -2.69 0.67
N SER A 51 -2.46 -2.06 -0.12
CA SER A 51 -2.06 -2.52 -1.45
C SER A 51 -1.55 -3.97 -1.39
N SER A 52 -0.67 -4.27 -0.43
CA SER A 52 -0.19 -5.63 -0.18
C SER A 52 -1.34 -6.63 0.02
N LYS A 53 -2.38 -6.25 0.77
CA LYS A 53 -3.55 -7.12 1.01
C LYS A 53 -4.42 -7.31 -0.23
N ILE A 54 -4.56 -6.29 -1.06
CA ILE A 54 -5.26 -6.40 -2.35
C ILE A 54 -4.53 -7.41 -3.24
N TYR A 55 -3.23 -7.27 -3.39
CA TYR A 55 -2.43 -8.14 -4.26
C TYR A 55 -2.33 -9.57 -3.73
N GLU A 56 -2.22 -9.77 -2.42
CA GLU A 56 -2.32 -11.09 -1.80
C GLU A 56 -3.68 -11.76 -2.12
N GLN A 57 -4.77 -11.01 -2.07
CA GLN A 57 -6.09 -11.54 -2.40
C GLN A 57 -6.25 -11.88 -3.88
N PHE A 58 -5.67 -11.08 -4.78
CA PHE A 58 -5.63 -11.42 -6.21
C PHE A 58 -4.80 -12.67 -6.46
N SER A 59 -3.64 -12.80 -5.80
CA SER A 59 -2.81 -13.99 -5.86
C SER A 59 -3.58 -15.26 -5.47
N LEU A 60 -4.30 -15.24 -4.35
CA LEU A 60 -5.09 -16.37 -3.87
C LEU A 60 -6.21 -16.76 -4.88
N TRP A 61 -6.87 -15.78 -5.47
CA TRP A 61 -7.90 -16.06 -6.48
C TRP A 61 -7.29 -16.67 -7.75
N LEU A 62 -6.17 -16.13 -8.23
CA LEU A 62 -5.46 -16.63 -9.41
C LEU A 62 -4.96 -18.07 -9.21
N ASP A 63 -4.45 -18.39 -8.03
CA ASP A 63 -4.03 -19.75 -7.67
C ASP A 63 -5.23 -20.71 -7.68
N ASP A 64 -6.37 -20.30 -7.13
CA ASP A 64 -7.62 -21.08 -7.17
C ASP A 64 -8.11 -21.35 -8.62
N GLN A 65 -7.82 -20.43 -9.55
CA GLN A 65 -8.10 -20.63 -10.97
C GLN A 65 -7.03 -21.48 -11.71
N GLY A 66 -5.98 -21.89 -11.03
CA GLY A 66 -4.86 -22.66 -11.62
C GLY A 66 -3.87 -21.81 -12.42
N LEU A 67 -3.86 -20.50 -12.26
CA LEU A 67 -2.99 -19.53 -12.94
C LEU A 67 -1.76 -19.22 -12.06
N VAL A 68 -0.91 -20.26 -11.89
CA VAL A 68 0.13 -20.29 -10.85
C VAL A 68 1.25 -19.27 -11.06
N ASN A 69 1.56 -18.88 -12.29
CA ASN A 69 2.60 -17.90 -12.58
C ASN A 69 2.09 -16.47 -12.31
N LEU A 70 0.84 -16.18 -12.65
CA LEU A 70 0.18 -14.93 -12.30
C LEU A 70 0.01 -14.81 -10.79
N ALA A 71 -0.39 -15.89 -10.11
CA ALA A 71 -0.48 -15.93 -8.65
C ALA A 71 0.86 -15.57 -8.01
N ALA A 72 1.95 -16.17 -8.47
CA ALA A 72 3.31 -15.87 -7.98
C ALA A 72 3.72 -14.42 -8.26
N LEU A 73 3.34 -13.85 -9.40
CA LEU A 73 3.59 -12.44 -9.73
C LEU A 73 2.87 -11.50 -8.74
N TYR A 74 1.58 -11.76 -8.46
CA TYR A 74 0.82 -10.93 -7.52
C TYR A 74 1.25 -11.11 -6.07
N ASP A 75 1.71 -12.30 -5.67
CA ASP A 75 2.34 -12.48 -4.36
C ASP A 75 3.63 -11.66 -4.24
N LYS A 76 4.44 -11.62 -5.29
CA LYS A 76 5.63 -10.76 -5.35
C LYS A 76 5.24 -9.27 -5.22
N TYR A 77 4.22 -8.80 -5.92
CA TYR A 77 3.72 -7.42 -5.77
C TYR A 77 3.28 -7.14 -4.34
N ALA A 78 2.56 -8.07 -3.70
CA ALA A 78 2.19 -7.93 -2.30
C ALA A 78 3.40 -7.75 -1.37
N GLN A 79 4.51 -8.44 -1.63
CA GLN A 79 5.75 -8.30 -0.86
C GLN A 79 6.47 -6.96 -1.16
N GLU A 80 6.47 -6.50 -2.41
CA GLU A 80 7.04 -5.21 -2.80
C GLU A 80 6.35 -4.06 -2.05
N GLU A 81 5.01 -4.09 -1.89
CA GLU A 81 4.27 -3.09 -1.13
C GLU A 81 4.64 -3.02 0.35
N LEU A 82 5.00 -4.14 0.95
CA LEU A 82 5.51 -4.14 2.34
C LEU A 82 6.88 -3.47 2.45
N VAL A 83 7.72 -3.55 1.40
CA VAL A 83 8.98 -2.81 1.30
C VAL A 83 8.70 -1.31 1.18
N HIS A 84 7.72 -0.90 0.37
CA HIS A 84 7.30 0.50 0.22
C HIS A 84 6.79 1.06 1.56
N ALA A 85 5.98 0.30 2.30
CA ALA A 85 5.60 0.66 3.67
C ALA A 85 6.82 0.86 4.58
N GLY A 86 7.88 0.08 4.37
CA GLY A 86 9.16 0.18 5.09
C GLY A 86 9.80 1.56 4.96
N TRP A 87 9.78 2.17 3.78
CA TRP A 87 10.43 3.47 3.55
C TRP A 87 9.89 4.58 4.44
N ALA A 88 8.58 4.69 4.59
CA ALA A 88 7.97 5.68 5.49
C ALA A 88 8.19 5.34 6.97
N LYS A 89 8.22 4.05 7.34
CA LYS A 89 8.55 3.61 8.71
C LYS A 89 9.97 4.01 9.09
N GLU A 90 10.94 3.69 8.23
CA GLU A 90 12.35 4.03 8.42
C GLU A 90 12.56 5.54 8.48
N TYR A 91 11.86 6.29 7.63
CA TYR A 91 11.93 7.75 7.63
C TYR A 91 11.44 8.32 8.95
N LEU A 92 10.30 7.89 9.48
CA LEU A 92 9.80 8.33 10.79
C LEU A 92 10.78 7.94 11.91
N LEU A 93 11.34 6.74 11.89
CA LEU A 93 12.33 6.29 12.88
C LEU A 93 13.60 7.13 12.84
N SER A 94 14.04 7.61 11.68
CA SER A 94 15.22 8.49 11.55
C SER A 94 15.04 9.85 12.23
N TYR A 95 13.77 10.26 12.45
CA TYR A 95 13.41 11.44 13.26
C TYR A 95 13.08 11.12 14.72
N ASN A 96 13.45 9.92 15.17
CA ASN A 96 13.14 9.43 16.52
C ASN A 96 11.62 9.37 16.82
N LEU A 97 10.81 9.26 15.77
CA LEU A 97 9.36 9.10 15.84
C LEU A 97 9.00 7.63 15.70
N LYS A 98 8.10 7.15 16.55
CA LYS A 98 7.58 5.77 16.45
C LYS A 98 6.42 5.73 15.46
N PRO A 99 6.53 4.99 14.34
CA PRO A 99 5.41 4.83 13.42
C PRO A 99 4.19 4.25 14.13
N ARG A 100 3.02 4.87 13.93
CA ARG A 100 1.74 4.32 14.39
C ARG A 100 1.19 3.44 13.28
N LEU A 101 1.09 2.13 13.55
CA LEU A 101 0.45 1.22 12.60
C LEU A 101 -1.06 1.27 12.82
N ARG A 102 -1.78 1.64 11.78
CA ARG A 102 -3.24 1.64 11.77
C ARG A 102 -3.75 0.25 11.44
N VAL A 103 -4.97 -0.04 11.89
CA VAL A 103 -5.68 -1.24 11.46
C VAL A 103 -5.95 -1.11 9.97
N ILE A 104 -5.57 -2.14 9.22
CA ILE A 104 -5.90 -2.26 7.80
C ILE A 104 -7.36 -2.74 7.73
N ASN A 105 -8.19 -2.04 6.96
CA ASN A 105 -9.54 -2.50 6.68
C ASN A 105 -9.47 -3.82 5.88
N GLU A 106 -10.52 -4.62 5.99
CA GLU A 106 -10.72 -5.73 5.04
C GLU A 106 -10.66 -5.17 3.61
N VAL A 107 -10.09 -5.92 2.69
CA VAL A 107 -10.21 -5.59 1.26
C VAL A 107 -11.70 -5.46 0.97
N ASP A 108 -12.08 -4.36 0.36
CA ASP A 108 -13.50 -4.02 0.16
C ASP A 108 -14.20 -5.18 -0.56
N SER A 109 -15.14 -5.81 0.13
CA SER A 109 -15.93 -6.92 -0.41
C SER A 109 -16.84 -6.51 -1.59
N THR A 110 -16.95 -5.21 -1.87
CA THR A 110 -17.63 -4.70 -3.08
C THR A 110 -16.70 -4.71 -4.31
N ILE A 111 -15.39 -4.88 -4.13
CA ILE A 111 -14.48 -5.09 -5.24
C ILE A 111 -14.79 -6.47 -5.82
N PHE A 112 -15.47 -6.47 -6.96
CA PHE A 112 -15.85 -7.68 -7.66
C PHE A 112 -14.88 -7.92 -8.82
N TYR A 113 -14.33 -9.11 -8.89
CA TYR A 113 -13.55 -9.60 -10.01
C TYR A 113 -13.89 -11.06 -10.27
N SER A 114 -13.96 -11.42 -11.53
CA SER A 114 -14.33 -12.77 -11.99
C SER A 114 -13.47 -13.24 -13.15
N SER A 115 -12.51 -12.42 -13.55
CA SER A 115 -11.61 -12.67 -14.68
C SER A 115 -10.25 -12.03 -14.45
N ILE A 116 -9.24 -12.48 -15.20
CA ILE A 116 -7.92 -11.83 -15.24
C ILE A 116 -8.07 -10.37 -15.68
N GLN A 117 -8.95 -10.08 -16.65
CA GLN A 117 -9.18 -8.70 -17.10
C GLN A 117 -9.61 -7.80 -15.96
N ASP A 118 -10.55 -8.26 -15.11
CA ASP A 118 -11.01 -7.46 -13.96
C ASP A 118 -9.84 -7.17 -12.99
N ILE A 119 -9.01 -8.17 -12.69
CA ILE A 119 -7.84 -8.01 -11.80
C ILE A 119 -6.85 -7.00 -12.38
N LEU A 120 -6.54 -7.10 -13.68
CA LEU A 120 -5.62 -6.18 -14.34
C LEU A 120 -6.16 -4.73 -14.38
N ASP A 121 -7.45 -4.56 -14.62
CA ASP A 121 -8.10 -3.25 -14.63
C ASP A 121 -8.13 -2.65 -13.22
N LEU A 122 -8.45 -3.45 -12.20
CA LEU A 122 -8.42 -3.03 -10.79
C LEU A 122 -7.01 -2.66 -10.34
N THR A 123 -6.00 -3.44 -10.75
CA THR A 123 -4.58 -3.12 -10.48
C THR A 123 -4.21 -1.77 -11.05
N LEU A 124 -4.52 -1.51 -12.32
CA LEU A 124 -4.22 -0.21 -12.93
C LEU A 124 -4.94 0.94 -12.23
N GLN A 125 -6.23 0.77 -11.90
CA GLN A 125 -6.99 1.80 -11.17
C GLN A 125 -6.38 2.08 -9.79
N HIS A 126 -5.97 1.03 -9.09
CA HIS A 126 -5.32 1.14 -7.79
C HIS A 126 -3.99 1.91 -7.89
N GLU A 127 -3.14 1.58 -8.87
CA GLU A 127 -1.85 2.26 -9.06
C GLU A 127 -2.02 3.73 -9.46
N ILE A 128 -3.06 4.07 -10.21
CA ILE A 128 -3.40 5.48 -10.52
C ILE A 128 -3.76 6.23 -9.22
N GLU A 129 -4.54 5.62 -8.34
CA GLU A 129 -4.91 6.23 -7.06
C GLU A 129 -3.69 6.40 -6.14
N VAL A 130 -2.83 5.39 -6.03
CA VAL A 130 -1.58 5.45 -5.26
C VAL A 130 -0.65 6.53 -5.82
N SER A 131 -0.54 6.66 -7.14
CA SER A 131 0.23 7.72 -7.81
C SER A 131 -0.27 9.12 -7.43
N ASN A 132 -1.59 9.32 -7.38
CA ASN A 132 -2.18 10.59 -6.96
C ASN A 132 -1.84 10.91 -5.50
N GLN A 133 -1.87 9.92 -4.62
CA GLN A 133 -1.50 10.07 -3.21
C GLN A 133 -0.01 10.40 -3.04
N CYS A 134 0.89 9.79 -3.81
CA CYS A 134 2.32 10.08 -3.81
C CYS A 134 2.60 11.52 -4.28
N ASN A 135 1.92 11.97 -5.34
CA ASN A 135 2.00 13.36 -5.82
C ASN A 135 1.49 14.36 -4.77
N ALA A 136 0.41 14.03 -4.06
CA ALA A 136 -0.10 14.87 -2.98
C ALA A 136 0.92 15.00 -1.83
N LEU A 137 1.57 13.91 -1.43
CA LEU A 137 2.64 13.92 -0.43
C LEU A 137 3.82 14.80 -0.88
N ALA A 138 4.25 14.70 -2.13
CA ALA A 138 5.33 15.52 -2.68
C ALA A 138 4.96 17.02 -2.69
N THR A 139 3.73 17.34 -3.10
CA THR A 139 3.20 18.71 -3.10
C THR A 139 3.15 19.28 -1.70
N HIS A 140 2.68 18.51 -0.71
CA HIS A 140 2.63 18.92 0.67
C HIS A 140 4.03 19.20 1.23
N ALA A 141 4.99 18.31 0.98
CA ALA A 141 6.38 18.49 1.41
C ALA A 141 6.99 19.80 0.88
N LEU A 142 6.71 20.14 -0.39
CA LEU A 142 7.15 21.42 -0.96
C LEU A 142 6.46 22.62 -0.33
N SER A 143 5.16 22.53 -0.03
CA SER A 143 4.41 23.62 0.60
C SER A 143 4.95 23.98 1.99
N GLU A 144 5.53 23.03 2.69
CA GLU A 144 6.19 23.22 3.99
C GLU A 144 7.70 23.52 3.87
N ASN A 145 8.24 23.65 2.64
CA ASN A 145 9.68 23.77 2.39
C ASN A 145 10.48 22.60 3.00
N ASN A 146 9.87 21.42 3.16
CA ASN A 146 10.51 20.24 3.70
C ASN A 146 11.15 19.41 2.59
N HIS A 147 12.36 19.80 2.19
CA HIS A 147 13.09 19.13 1.10
C HIS A 147 13.51 17.70 1.44
N LEU A 148 13.68 17.35 2.71
CA LEU A 148 14.01 15.99 3.11
C LEU A 148 12.80 15.06 2.92
N LEU A 149 11.59 15.51 3.32
CA LEU A 149 10.36 14.78 3.04
C LEU A 149 10.08 14.69 1.54
N TYR A 150 10.34 15.78 0.80
CA TYR A 150 10.22 15.78 -0.66
C TYR A 150 11.13 14.73 -1.32
N THR A 151 12.32 14.49 -0.78
CA THR A 151 13.22 13.43 -1.29
C THR A 151 12.59 12.03 -1.13
N LEU A 152 11.97 11.75 0.02
CA LEU A 152 11.23 10.50 0.22
C LEU A 152 10.00 10.43 -0.70
N ALA A 153 9.20 11.48 -0.78
CA ALA A 153 8.02 11.54 -1.66
C ALA A 153 8.41 11.35 -3.14
N SER A 154 9.53 11.92 -3.57
CA SER A 154 10.06 11.73 -4.92
C SER A 154 10.48 10.28 -5.19
N ARG A 155 10.95 9.54 -4.19
CA ARG A 155 11.22 8.11 -4.30
C ARG A 155 9.94 7.34 -4.59
N TYR A 156 8.86 7.60 -3.85
CA TYR A 156 7.54 7.02 -4.12
C TYR A 156 7.02 7.38 -5.51
N CYS A 157 7.11 8.65 -5.91
CA CYS A 157 6.66 9.08 -7.25
C CYS A 157 7.44 8.37 -8.36
N LYS A 158 8.74 8.13 -8.17
CA LYS A 158 9.56 7.39 -9.14
C LYS A 158 9.11 5.94 -9.25
N GLU A 159 8.88 5.27 -8.13
CA GLU A 159 8.37 3.89 -8.10
C GLU A 159 7.03 3.80 -8.83
N GLN A 160 6.13 4.74 -8.59
CA GLN A 160 4.82 4.76 -9.24
C GLN A 160 4.87 4.86 -10.78
N VAL A 161 5.92 5.44 -11.35
CA VAL A 161 6.12 5.42 -12.81
C VAL A 161 6.38 3.99 -13.30
N GLU A 162 7.13 3.21 -12.51
CA GLU A 162 7.44 1.82 -12.83
C GLU A 162 6.21 0.92 -12.62
N GLU A 163 5.44 1.12 -11.54
CA GLU A 163 4.22 0.36 -11.25
C GLU A 163 3.11 0.60 -12.29
N LEU A 164 2.89 1.85 -12.69
CA LEU A 164 1.97 2.16 -13.78
C LEU A 164 2.41 1.52 -15.09
N LYS A 165 3.71 1.54 -15.39
CA LYS A 165 4.23 0.89 -16.60
C LYS A 165 4.01 -0.62 -16.55
N LYS A 166 4.32 -1.29 -15.43
CA LYS A 166 4.07 -2.73 -15.24
C LYS A 166 2.58 -3.06 -15.49
N SER A 167 1.67 -2.27 -14.91
CA SER A 167 0.22 -2.46 -15.06
C SER A 167 -0.25 -2.31 -16.52
N TYR A 168 0.22 -1.29 -17.23
CA TYR A 168 -0.07 -1.11 -18.67
C TYR A 168 0.52 -2.22 -19.53
N ASP A 169 1.75 -2.66 -19.24
CA ASP A 169 2.40 -3.74 -19.98
C ASP A 169 1.63 -5.06 -19.80
N LEU A 170 1.21 -5.40 -18.58
CA LEU A 170 0.38 -6.59 -18.30
C LEU A 170 -0.94 -6.56 -19.08
N LEU A 171 -1.68 -5.45 -19.01
CA LEU A 171 -2.92 -5.27 -19.78
C LEU A 171 -2.69 -5.41 -21.30
N SER A 172 -1.60 -4.84 -21.81
CA SER A 172 -1.24 -4.93 -23.22
C SER A 172 -0.84 -6.34 -23.63
N GLN A 173 -0.18 -7.09 -22.76
CA GLN A 173 0.20 -8.49 -23.00
C GLN A 173 -1.03 -9.39 -22.97
N TYR A 174 -1.92 -9.22 -21.98
CA TYR A 174 -3.16 -9.97 -21.86
C TYR A 174 -4.05 -9.83 -23.10
N LYS A 175 -4.23 -8.60 -23.61
CA LYS A 175 -5.00 -8.34 -24.84
C LYS A 175 -4.43 -9.03 -26.09
N ARG A 176 -3.17 -9.43 -26.07
CA ARG A 176 -2.50 -10.16 -27.17
C ARG A 176 -2.44 -11.65 -26.92
N ALA A 177 -2.68 -12.10 -25.72
CA ALA A 177 -2.72 -13.51 -25.38
C ALA A 177 -3.95 -14.17 -26.03
N LYS A 178 -3.80 -15.43 -26.39
CA LYS A 178 -4.86 -16.18 -27.06
C LYS A 178 -5.95 -16.63 -26.06
N ASP A 179 -5.51 -16.98 -24.87
CA ASP A 179 -6.33 -17.41 -23.74
C ASP A 179 -5.57 -17.19 -22.42
N ASP A 180 -6.24 -17.40 -21.30
CA ASP A 180 -5.74 -17.15 -19.94
C ASP A 180 -4.53 -18.04 -19.62
N LEU A 181 -4.53 -19.31 -20.02
CA LEU A 181 -3.43 -20.24 -19.78
C LEU A 181 -2.18 -19.84 -20.56
N MET A 182 -2.36 -19.37 -21.79
CA MET A 182 -1.25 -18.86 -22.59
C MET A 182 -0.67 -17.59 -21.98
N PHE A 183 -1.51 -16.73 -21.43
CA PHE A 183 -1.04 -15.54 -20.73
C PHE A 183 -0.25 -15.91 -19.45
N ASP A 184 -0.79 -16.80 -18.63
CA ASP A 184 -0.10 -17.29 -17.45
C ASP A 184 1.27 -17.92 -17.81
N PHE A 185 1.32 -18.74 -18.84
CA PHE A 185 2.58 -19.31 -19.32
C PHE A 185 3.61 -18.22 -19.70
N TYR A 186 3.21 -17.18 -20.45
CA TYR A 186 4.10 -16.07 -20.80
C TYR A 186 4.63 -15.33 -19.58
N ILE A 187 3.80 -15.15 -18.55
CA ILE A 187 4.25 -14.53 -17.30
C ILE A 187 5.33 -15.39 -16.62
N GLY A 188 5.20 -16.72 -16.64
CA GLY A 188 6.22 -17.64 -16.14
C GLY A 188 7.56 -17.52 -16.87
N GLU A 189 7.54 -17.44 -18.21
CA GLU A 189 8.74 -17.28 -19.03
C GLU A 189 9.47 -15.92 -18.78
N LEU A 190 8.75 -14.87 -18.38
CA LEU A 190 9.34 -13.58 -18.08
C LEU A 190 9.97 -13.50 -16.68
N GLN A 191 9.62 -14.42 -15.79
CA GLN A 191 10.12 -14.45 -14.41
C GLN A 191 11.34 -15.41 -14.23
N GLY A 192 11.58 -16.32 -15.16
CA GLY A 192 12.70 -17.27 -15.18
C GLY A 192 13.93 -16.70 -15.80
#